data_5e8c3a40c01f46fcb73ad35d30287e20
#
_entry.id   5e8c3a40c01f46fcb73ad35d30287e20
#
_cell.length_a   1.000
_cell.length_b   1.000
_cell.length_c   1.000
_cell.angle_alpha   90.00
_cell.angle_beta   90.00
_cell.angle_gamma   90.00
#
_symmetry.space_group_name_H-M   'P 1'
#
loop_
_entity.id
_entity.type
_entity.pdbx_description
1 polymer ?
#
loop_
_entity_poly.entity_id
_entity_poly.type
_entity_poly.pdbx_seq_one_letter_code
_entity_poly.pdbx_strand_id
1 'polypeptide(L)' 'MYTKTFIFDLEQKVKIVEINRPGVVTGLLFEGSGTQYRVQYWDNACRKTEWLYAFELEGLEKQ' A
#
# COMPACT_ATOMS: atom_id res chain seq x y z
N MET A 1 -5.76 -18.65 19.12
CA MET A 1 -6.42 -17.39 18.74
C MET A 1 -5.73 -16.75 17.55
N TYR A 2 -6.50 -16.37 16.59
CA TYR A 2 -5.96 -15.78 15.38
C TYR A 2 -6.25 -14.28 15.37
N THR A 3 -5.21 -13.49 15.15
CA THR A 3 -5.34 -12.05 15.11
C THR A 3 -4.91 -11.54 13.75
N LYS A 4 -5.78 -10.75 13.11
CA LYS A 4 -5.48 -10.18 11.81
C LYS A 4 -4.81 -8.84 12.00
N THR A 5 -3.68 -8.68 11.36
CA THR A 5 -2.91 -7.44 11.46
C THR A 5 -2.58 -6.95 10.06
N PHE A 6 -2.74 -5.64 9.84
CA PHE A 6 -2.35 -5.04 8.59
C PHE A 6 -0.85 -4.81 8.60
N ILE A 7 -0.23 -5.10 7.46
CA ILE A 7 1.21 -4.91 7.33
C ILE A 7 1.55 -3.42 7.23
N PHE A 8 0.70 -2.67 6.55
CA PHE A 8 0.91 -1.24 6.39
C PHE A 8 -0.25 -0.48 7.00
N ASP A 9 0.05 0.69 7.55
CA ASP A 9 -0.96 1.55 8.15
C ASP A 9 -1.36 2.64 7.19
N LEU A 10 -2.45 3.30 7.52
CA LEU A 10 -2.87 4.48 6.77
C LEU A 10 -1.78 5.53 6.85
N GLU A 11 -1.58 6.22 5.74
CA GLU A 11 -0.60 7.31 5.63
C GLU A 11 0.84 6.82 5.73
N GLN A 12 1.06 5.52 5.71
CA GLN A 12 2.40 4.98 5.72
C GLN A 12 3.00 5.09 4.31
N LYS A 13 4.28 5.44 4.27
CA LYS A 13 4.97 5.55 2.99
C LYS A 13 5.44 4.19 2.54
N VAL A 14 5.17 3.87 1.29
CA VAL A 14 5.52 2.58 0.72
C VAL A 14 6.06 2.79 -0.69
N LYS A 15 6.63 1.73 -1.24
CA LYS A 15 7.08 1.74 -2.62
C LYS A 15 6.32 0.67 -3.37
N ILE A 16 5.82 1.03 -4.53
CA ILE A 16 5.17 0.07 -5.42
C ILE A 16 6.29 -0.64 -6.18
N VAL A 17 6.48 -1.90 -5.84
CA VAL A 17 7.64 -2.64 -6.33
C VAL A 17 7.66 -2.75 -7.84
N GLU A 18 6.50 -3.02 -8.42
CA GLU A 18 6.41 -3.29 -9.84
C GLU A 18 6.89 -2.11 -10.69
N ILE A 19 6.54 -0.90 -10.27
CA ILE A 19 6.90 0.29 -11.04
C ILE A 19 7.97 1.11 -10.36
N ASN A 20 8.43 0.65 -9.19
CA ASN A 20 9.52 1.30 -8.46
C ASN A 20 9.22 2.75 -8.15
N ARG A 21 8.02 3.02 -7.66
CA ARG A 21 7.58 4.37 -7.36
C ARG A 21 7.13 4.48 -5.92
N PRO A 22 7.44 5.59 -5.25
CA PRO A 22 6.97 5.78 -3.89
C PRO A 22 5.51 6.19 -3.87
N GLY A 23 4.83 5.82 -2.80
CA GLY A 23 3.44 6.17 -2.64
C GLY A 23 3.06 6.18 -1.17
N VAL A 24 1.81 6.50 -0.90
CA VAL A 24 1.28 6.58 0.44
C VAL A 24 0.01 5.75 0.52
N VAL A 25 -0.10 4.97 1.58
CA VAL A 25 -1.30 4.18 1.81
C VAL A 25 -2.42 5.10 2.27
N THR A 26 -3.51 5.14 1.50
CA THR A 26 -4.64 6.00 1.81
C THR A 26 -5.91 5.25 2.15
N GLY A 27 -5.88 3.93 2.06
CA GLY A 27 -7.05 3.15 2.37
C GLY A 27 -6.70 1.70 2.58
N LEU A 28 -7.56 1.01 3.30
CA LEU A 28 -7.39 -0.41 3.59
C LEU A 28 -8.69 -1.12 3.23
N LEU A 29 -8.55 -2.29 2.64
CA LEU A 29 -9.70 -3.11 2.29
C LEU A 29 -9.40 -4.55 2.68
N PHE A 30 -10.24 -5.10 3.53
CA PHE A 30 -10.09 -6.48 3.98
C PHE A 30 -11.15 -7.33 3.32
N GLU A 31 -10.72 -8.34 2.58
CA GLU A 31 -11.61 -9.28 1.93
C GLU A 31 -11.21 -10.70 2.28
N GLY A 32 -12.11 -11.62 1.98
CA GLY A 32 -11.83 -13.02 2.27
C GLY A 32 -10.58 -13.54 1.58
N SER A 33 -10.25 -13.01 0.42
CA SER A 33 -9.09 -13.46 -0.32
C SER A 33 -7.82 -12.73 0.06
N GLY A 34 -7.90 -11.72 0.93
CA GLY A 34 -6.73 -11.00 1.34
C GLY A 34 -7.00 -9.54 1.63
N THR A 35 -5.94 -8.84 1.94
CA THR A 35 -6.01 -7.41 2.25
C THR A 35 -5.43 -6.61 1.10
N GLN A 36 -6.13 -5.58 0.70
CA GLN A 36 -5.65 -4.67 -0.32
C GLN A 36 -5.41 -3.31 0.29
N TYR A 37 -4.46 -2.61 -0.27
CA TYR A 37 -4.07 -1.29 0.20
C TYR A 37 -4.27 -0.30 -0.93
N ARG A 38 -4.98 0.78 -0.66
CA ARG A 38 -5.14 1.84 -1.65
C ARG A 38 -3.95 2.76 -1.53
N VAL A 39 -3.15 2.82 -2.60
CA VAL A 39 -1.91 3.58 -2.60
C VAL A 39 -2.04 4.74 -3.56
N GLN A 40 -1.72 5.92 -3.08
CA GLN A 40 -1.71 7.13 -3.88
C GLN A 40 -0.27 7.45 -4.24
N TYR A 41 0.00 7.65 -5.52
CA TYR A 41 1.36 7.92 -5.96
C TYR A 41 1.34 8.89 -7.13
N TRP A 42 2.51 9.45 -7.43
CA TRP A 42 2.65 10.38 -8.53
C TRP A 42 3.34 9.72 -9.70
N ASP A 43 2.80 9.96 -10.88
CA ASP A 43 3.35 9.41 -12.11
C ASP A 43 3.30 10.50 -13.16
N ASN A 44 4.47 11.04 -13.54
CA ASN A 44 4.57 12.10 -14.53
C ASN A 44 3.71 13.30 -14.14
N ALA A 45 3.86 13.73 -12.90
CA ALA A 45 3.12 14.88 -12.36
C ALA A 45 1.62 14.66 -12.26
N CYS A 46 1.17 13.42 -12.42
CA CYS A 46 -0.23 13.07 -12.26
C CYS A 46 -0.37 12.20 -11.01
N ARG A 47 -1.37 12.50 -10.21
CA ARG A 47 -1.65 11.72 -9.02
C ARG A 47 -2.56 10.55 -9.37
N LYS A 48 -2.12 9.38 -9.00
CA LYS A 48 -2.87 8.16 -9.29
C LYS A 48 -3.12 7.38 -8.03
N THR A 49 -4.15 6.57 -8.05
CA THR A 49 -4.53 5.75 -6.92
C THR A 49 -4.87 4.36 -7.41
N GLU A 50 -4.31 3.35 -6.73
CA GLU A 50 -4.59 1.98 -7.11
C GLU A 50 -4.69 1.10 -5.88
N TRP A 51 -5.45 0.01 -6.01
CA TRP A 51 -5.57 -0.99 -4.98
C TRP A 51 -4.54 -2.08 -5.25
N LEU A 52 -3.66 -2.30 -4.27
CA LEU A 52 -2.57 -3.25 -4.43
C LEU A 52 -2.51 -4.18 -3.23
N TYR A 53 -1.99 -5.37 -3.47
CA TYR A 53 -1.78 -6.32 -2.40
C TYR A 53 -0.47 -6.02 -1.68
N ALA A 54 -0.33 -6.56 -0.46
CA ALA A 54 0.85 -6.31 0.33
C ALA A 54 2.13 -6.73 -0.37
N PHE A 55 2.09 -7.84 -1.11
CA PHE A 55 3.30 -8.32 -1.76
C PHE A 55 3.74 -7.42 -2.91
N GLU A 56 2.88 -6.50 -3.33
CA GLU A 56 3.24 -5.54 -4.37
C GLU A 56 3.82 -4.27 -3.79
N LEU A 57 3.92 -4.19 -2.48
CA LEU A 57 4.38 -3.00 -1.81
C LEU A 57 5.57 -3.30 -0.92
N GLU A 58 6.38 -2.29 -0.72
CA GLU A 58 7.52 -2.39 0.17
C GLU A 58 7.55 -1.16 1.06
N GLY A 59 7.71 -1.38 2.36
CA GLY A 59 7.76 -0.27 3.28
C GLY A 59 8.98 0.58 3.07
N LEU A 60 8.80 1.90 3.05
CA LEU A 60 9.90 2.83 2.90
C LEU A 60 10.31 3.44 4.22
N GLU A 61 9.38 3.49 5.14
CA GLU A 61 9.61 4.17 6.39
C GLU A 61 10.04 3.19 7.46
N LYS A 62 11.08 3.54 8.17
CA LYS A 62 11.58 2.72 9.24
C LYS A 62 11.12 3.26 10.58
N GLN A 63 10.81 2.36 11.47
CA GLN A 63 10.38 2.74 12.82
C GLN A 63 11.44 2.47 13.86
#